data_eba8a7920d1b45e525b9619d26605037
#
_entry.id   eba8a7920d1b45e525b9619d26605037
#
_cell.length_a   1.000
_cell.length_b   1.000
_cell.length_c   1.000
_cell.angle_alpha   90.00
_cell.angle_beta   90.00
_cell.angle_gamma   90.00
#
_symmetry.space_group_name_H-M   'P 1'
#
loop_
_entity.id
_entity.type
_entity.pdbx_description
1 polymer ?
#
loop_
_entity_poly.entity_id
_entity_poly.type
_entity_poly.pdbx_seq_one_letter_code
_entity_poly.pdbx_strand_id
1 'polypeptide(L)'
;FPSGTQGNTSAILAYCRPGQKVMVDEMQHIYLSEKVVFDPSIGQLEPVTYKLDQDNLPDLDDMRRILESQEIALLCIENTHNFSGGTCVPLERMKAIHELAKEFGVPVHMDGARMFNAVVALGVEAREMCKYVDSVMFCISKGLGAPIGSLVCCSEAFSMKIRDKRKLLGGAMRQAGVIAAPGMYALTHNIERLAEDNANAAYAAEQLKDLKNTKVYGKV
;
A
#
# COMPACT_ATOMS: atom_id res chain seq x y z
N PHE A 1 14.29 -3.16 -2.17
CA PHE A 1 14.19 -3.23 -0.71
C PHE A 1 14.12 -4.68 -0.25
N PRO A 2 14.68 -5.03 0.92
CA PRO A 2 14.55 -6.38 1.48
C PRO A 2 13.12 -6.69 1.97
N SER A 3 12.36 -5.68 2.36
CA SER A 3 10.98 -5.84 2.86
C SER A 3 10.07 -4.70 2.44
N GLY A 4 8.75 -4.94 2.44
CA GLY A 4 7.73 -3.92 2.24
C GLY A 4 7.78 -2.84 3.32
N THR A 5 7.94 -3.24 4.57
CA THR A 5 8.10 -2.33 5.72
C THR A 5 9.21 -1.32 5.50
N GLN A 6 10.38 -1.76 5.02
CA GLN A 6 11.46 -0.81 4.73
C GLN A 6 11.14 0.07 3.52
N GLY A 7 10.42 -0.46 2.52
CA GLY A 7 9.96 0.31 1.36
C GLY A 7 9.02 1.44 1.78
N ASN A 8 7.95 1.11 2.53
CA ASN A 8 7.00 2.08 3.07
C ASN A 8 7.70 3.10 3.99
N THR A 9 8.51 2.61 4.95
CA THR A 9 9.26 3.49 5.85
C THR A 9 10.14 4.47 5.09
N SER A 10 10.88 3.99 4.06
CA SER A 10 11.76 4.86 3.25
C SER A 10 10.98 5.90 2.46
N ALA A 11 9.82 5.53 1.90
CA ALA A 11 8.96 6.44 1.15
C ALA A 11 8.37 7.51 2.08
N ILE A 12 7.75 7.10 3.19
CA ILE A 12 7.09 8.01 4.13
C ILE A 12 8.09 9.01 4.74
N LEU A 13 9.26 8.51 5.19
CA LEU A 13 10.33 9.38 5.73
C LEU A 13 10.99 10.29 4.67
N ALA A 14 10.79 10.01 3.37
CA ALA A 14 11.24 10.91 2.30
C ALA A 14 10.27 12.07 2.07
N TYR A 15 8.97 11.88 2.38
CA TYR A 15 7.94 12.93 2.34
C TYR A 15 7.94 13.77 3.62
N CYS A 16 8.09 13.13 4.77
CA CYS A 16 7.77 13.73 6.06
C CYS A 16 9.02 14.01 6.90
N ARG A 17 8.87 14.99 7.80
CA ARG A 17 9.84 15.34 8.86
C ARG A 17 9.26 14.96 10.23
N PRO A 18 10.09 14.71 11.25
CA PRO A 18 9.63 14.48 12.62
C PRO A 18 8.57 15.49 13.07
N GLY A 19 7.53 15.03 13.74
CA GLY A 19 6.40 15.83 14.21
C GLY A 19 5.33 16.13 13.18
N GLN A 20 5.53 15.78 11.89
CA GLN A 20 4.49 15.96 10.88
C GLN A 20 3.45 14.83 10.93
N LYS A 21 2.23 15.17 10.50
CA LYS A 21 1.09 14.27 10.52
C LYS A 21 0.98 13.48 9.21
N VAL A 22 0.75 12.17 9.36
CA VAL A 22 0.50 11.25 8.26
C VAL A 22 -0.90 10.67 8.41
N MET A 23 -1.71 10.85 7.40
CA MET A 23 -3.07 10.32 7.37
C MET A 23 -3.06 8.88 6.86
N VAL A 24 -3.61 7.97 7.67
CA VAL A 24 -3.72 6.52 7.42
C VAL A 24 -5.12 6.07 7.82
N ASP A 25 -5.62 4.93 7.35
CA ASP A 25 -6.80 4.36 7.98
C ASP A 25 -6.46 3.58 9.25
N GLU A 26 -7.47 3.44 10.12
CA GLU A 26 -7.29 2.79 11.43
C GLU A 26 -6.92 1.31 11.37
N MET A 27 -7.17 0.65 10.22
CA MET A 27 -6.86 -0.76 9.96
C MET A 27 -5.64 -0.93 9.04
N GLN A 28 -4.99 0.14 8.60
CA GLN A 28 -3.91 0.07 7.63
C GLN A 28 -2.68 -0.66 8.18
N HIS A 29 -2.06 -1.50 7.35
CA HIS A 29 -0.90 -2.30 7.74
C HIS A 29 0.28 -1.45 8.24
N ILE A 30 0.54 -0.30 7.61
CA ILE A 30 1.57 0.67 8.02
C ILE A 30 1.35 1.12 9.47
N TYR A 31 0.08 1.35 9.86
CA TYR A 31 -0.29 1.82 11.19
C TYR A 31 -0.32 0.71 12.23
N LEU A 32 -0.97 -0.43 11.93
CA LEU A 32 -1.17 -1.49 12.92
C LEU A 32 0.04 -2.41 13.11
N SER A 33 0.77 -2.70 12.02
CA SER A 33 1.81 -3.73 12.02
C SER A 33 3.22 -3.16 11.91
N GLU A 34 3.46 -2.26 10.98
CA GLU A 34 4.83 -1.76 10.74
C GLU A 34 5.28 -0.77 11.82
N LYS A 35 4.47 0.24 12.10
CA LYS A 35 4.63 1.26 13.18
C LYS A 35 5.91 2.10 13.13
N VAL A 36 6.92 1.73 12.36
CA VAL A 36 8.28 2.31 12.35
C VAL A 36 8.27 3.82 12.23
N VAL A 37 7.44 4.36 11.33
CA VAL A 37 7.37 5.81 11.08
C VAL A 37 6.70 6.58 12.22
N PHE A 38 5.87 5.92 13.01
CA PHE A 38 5.16 6.49 14.17
C PHE A 38 5.89 6.25 15.50
N ASP A 39 6.94 5.42 15.49
CA ASP A 39 7.72 5.16 16.68
C ASP A 39 8.48 6.44 17.12
N PRO A 40 8.34 6.88 18.40
CA PRO A 40 8.95 8.11 18.88
C PRO A 40 10.48 8.10 18.91
N SER A 41 11.10 6.93 18.81
CA SER A 41 12.56 6.78 18.73
C SER A 41 13.10 6.72 17.31
N ILE A 42 12.22 6.52 16.29
CA ILE A 42 12.64 6.31 14.90
C ILE A 42 12.03 7.38 13.98
N GLY A 43 10.76 7.23 13.60
CA GLY A 43 10.12 8.09 12.61
C GLY A 43 9.58 9.38 13.19
N GLN A 44 9.09 9.34 14.42
CA GLN A 44 8.54 10.49 15.16
C GLN A 44 7.40 11.22 14.41
N LEU A 45 6.66 10.51 13.56
CA LEU A 45 5.50 11.05 12.86
C LEU A 45 4.23 10.84 13.68
N GLU A 46 3.26 11.72 13.48
CA GLU A 46 1.97 11.63 14.16
C GLU A 46 0.93 10.97 13.24
N PRO A 47 0.34 9.83 13.64
CA PRO A 47 -0.73 9.23 12.85
C PRO A 47 -2.03 10.00 13.05
N VAL A 48 -2.74 10.26 11.95
CA VAL A 48 -4.11 10.77 11.95
C VAL A 48 -4.97 9.76 11.20
N THR A 49 -5.93 9.14 11.88
CA THR A 49 -6.68 8.04 11.29
C THR A 49 -7.99 8.50 10.64
N TYR A 50 -8.24 8.03 9.42
CA TYR A 50 -9.54 8.10 8.76
C TYR A 50 -10.25 6.73 8.81
N LYS A 51 -11.56 6.74 8.63
CA LYS A 51 -12.41 5.55 8.65
C LYS A 51 -12.54 4.91 7.28
N LEU A 52 -12.86 3.63 7.27
CA LEU A 52 -13.39 2.94 6.11
C LEU A 52 -14.93 3.02 6.14
N ASP A 53 -15.54 3.07 4.96
CA ASP A 53 -16.99 3.01 4.80
C ASP A 53 -17.52 1.57 4.96
N GLN A 54 -18.84 1.38 4.78
CA GLN A 54 -19.50 0.08 4.90
C GLN A 54 -19.00 -0.99 3.91
N ASP A 55 -18.35 -0.56 2.81
CA ASP A 55 -17.77 -1.43 1.80
C ASP A 55 -16.25 -1.65 2.04
N ASN A 56 -15.74 -1.24 3.19
CA ASN A 56 -14.32 -1.23 3.57
C ASN A 56 -13.44 -0.41 2.60
N LEU A 57 -13.98 0.65 2.04
CA LEU A 57 -13.24 1.60 1.22
C LEU A 57 -12.95 2.89 2.02
N PRO A 58 -11.85 3.63 1.71
CA PRO A 58 -11.58 4.91 2.35
C PRO A 58 -12.80 5.86 2.30
N ASP A 59 -13.25 6.33 3.46
CA ASP A 59 -14.39 7.25 3.59
C ASP A 59 -13.95 8.67 3.20
N LEU A 60 -14.43 9.16 2.05
CA LEU A 60 -14.04 10.46 1.49
C LEU A 60 -14.52 11.63 2.35
N ASP A 61 -15.68 11.50 3.01
CA ASP A 61 -16.22 12.58 3.85
C ASP A 61 -15.40 12.72 5.13
N ASP A 62 -15.02 11.59 5.74
CA ASP A 62 -14.13 11.60 6.90
C ASP A 62 -12.73 12.11 6.55
N MET A 63 -12.17 11.70 5.40
CA MET A 63 -10.89 12.21 4.89
C MET A 63 -10.93 13.73 4.66
N ARG A 64 -12.00 14.25 4.02
CA ARG A 64 -12.19 15.68 3.80
C ARG A 64 -12.24 16.43 5.12
N ARG A 65 -13.05 15.98 6.07
CA ARG A 65 -13.17 16.57 7.41
C ARG A 65 -11.81 16.68 8.12
N ILE A 66 -10.96 15.66 7.98
CA ILE A 66 -9.60 15.66 8.55
C ILE A 66 -8.74 16.71 7.85
N LEU A 67 -8.72 16.73 6.52
CA LEU A 67 -7.91 17.65 5.71
C LEU A 67 -8.30 19.13 5.94
N GLU A 68 -9.58 19.40 6.19
CA GLU A 68 -10.08 20.74 6.53
C GLU A 68 -9.70 21.18 7.94
N SER A 69 -9.52 20.23 8.88
CA SER A 69 -9.31 20.53 10.29
C SER A 69 -7.84 20.66 10.71
N GLN A 70 -6.90 20.11 9.90
CA GLN A 70 -5.50 20.07 10.29
C GLN A 70 -4.56 19.86 9.08
N GLU A 71 -3.32 20.29 9.24
CA GLU A 71 -2.28 20.09 8.22
C GLU A 71 -1.83 18.63 8.19
N ILE A 72 -1.88 18.02 7.00
CA ILE A 72 -1.43 16.65 6.72
C ILE A 72 -0.26 16.71 5.73
N ALA A 73 0.85 16.07 6.07
CA ALA A 73 2.04 16.04 5.23
C ALA A 73 2.02 14.93 4.17
N LEU A 74 1.29 13.83 4.45
CA LEU A 74 1.18 12.69 3.56
C LEU A 74 -0.12 11.95 3.84
N LEU A 75 -0.80 11.53 2.77
CA LEU A 75 -1.90 10.59 2.82
C LEU A 75 -1.41 9.20 2.39
N CYS A 76 -1.68 8.18 3.18
CA CYS A 76 -1.41 6.78 2.83
C CYS A 76 -2.71 6.03 2.58
N ILE A 77 -2.72 5.23 1.51
CA ILE A 77 -3.80 4.28 1.20
C ILE A 77 -3.20 2.86 1.06
N GLU A 78 -4.03 1.83 1.17
CA GLU A 78 -3.61 0.43 0.99
C GLU A 78 -4.47 -0.26 -0.06
N ASN A 79 -3.84 -0.95 -1.05
CA ASN A 79 -4.54 -1.69 -2.09
C ASN A 79 -3.72 -2.93 -2.57
N THR A 80 -4.20 -4.17 -2.39
CA THR A 80 -5.42 -4.58 -1.67
C THR A 80 -5.27 -4.30 -0.17
N HIS A 81 -6.40 -4.00 0.51
CA HIS A 81 -6.40 -3.70 1.93
C HIS A 81 -6.34 -4.97 2.77
N ASN A 82 -5.23 -5.20 3.48
CA ASN A 82 -4.94 -6.47 4.15
C ASN A 82 -5.94 -6.83 5.27
N PHE A 83 -6.15 -5.91 6.22
CA PHE A 83 -7.00 -6.19 7.38
C PHE A 83 -8.50 -6.05 7.11
N SER A 84 -8.91 -5.54 5.96
CA SER A 84 -10.30 -5.57 5.51
C SER A 84 -10.62 -6.79 4.62
N GLY A 85 -9.82 -7.85 4.71
CA GLY A 85 -10.06 -9.11 3.97
C GLY A 85 -9.58 -9.10 2.52
N GLY A 86 -8.66 -8.21 2.15
CA GLY A 86 -8.14 -8.10 0.79
C GLY A 86 -8.99 -7.22 -0.12
N THR A 87 -9.84 -6.36 0.43
CA THR A 87 -10.68 -5.43 -0.34
C THR A 87 -9.85 -4.66 -1.36
N CYS A 88 -10.33 -4.64 -2.61
CA CYS A 88 -9.74 -3.86 -3.69
C CYS A 88 -10.38 -2.47 -3.75
N VAL A 89 -9.57 -1.42 -3.67
CA VAL A 89 -10.01 -0.05 -3.88
C VAL A 89 -10.13 0.20 -5.39
N PRO A 90 -11.35 0.45 -5.93
CA PRO A 90 -11.55 0.64 -7.37
C PRO A 90 -10.96 1.95 -7.86
N LEU A 91 -10.67 2.05 -9.18
CA LEU A 91 -10.04 3.22 -9.78
C LEU A 91 -10.81 4.52 -9.54
N GLU A 92 -12.14 4.47 -9.55
CA GLU A 92 -13.00 5.63 -9.30
C GLU A 92 -12.79 6.18 -7.88
N ARG A 93 -12.66 5.29 -6.88
CA ARG A 93 -12.38 5.69 -5.51
C ARG A 93 -10.94 6.22 -5.39
N MET A 94 -9.97 5.57 -6.02
CA MET A 94 -8.58 6.07 -6.05
C MET A 94 -8.47 7.45 -6.69
N LYS A 95 -9.19 7.67 -7.80
CA LYS A 95 -9.29 8.98 -8.44
C LYS A 95 -9.87 10.04 -7.50
N ALA A 96 -10.98 9.72 -6.84
CA ALA A 96 -11.61 10.65 -5.90
C ALA A 96 -10.69 11.01 -4.71
N ILE A 97 -9.95 10.01 -4.18
CA ILE A 97 -8.94 10.25 -3.14
C ILE A 97 -7.83 11.16 -3.64
N HIS A 98 -7.31 10.89 -4.85
CA HIS A 98 -6.27 11.72 -5.46
C HIS A 98 -6.72 13.17 -5.67
N GLU A 99 -7.92 13.37 -6.21
CA GLU A 99 -8.50 14.70 -6.42
C GLU A 99 -8.68 15.44 -5.10
N LEU A 100 -9.18 14.75 -4.07
CA LEU A 100 -9.30 15.30 -2.73
C LEU A 100 -7.94 15.70 -2.15
N ALA A 101 -6.96 14.80 -2.18
CA ALA A 101 -5.62 15.08 -1.67
C ALA A 101 -4.95 16.27 -2.41
N LYS A 102 -5.13 16.34 -3.74
CA LYS A 102 -4.64 17.43 -4.58
C LYS A 102 -5.26 18.79 -4.24
N GLU A 103 -6.53 18.82 -3.88
CA GLU A 103 -7.24 20.04 -3.44
C GLU A 103 -6.53 20.69 -2.24
N PHE A 104 -5.96 19.86 -1.34
CA PHE A 104 -5.21 20.30 -0.16
C PHE A 104 -3.68 20.28 -0.34
N GLY A 105 -3.18 19.95 -1.52
CA GLY A 105 -1.74 19.89 -1.80
C GLY A 105 -1.01 18.75 -1.08
N VAL A 106 -1.72 17.69 -0.69
CA VAL A 106 -1.19 16.54 0.05
C VAL A 106 -0.79 15.42 -0.91
N PRO A 107 0.47 14.95 -0.89
CA PRO A 107 0.88 13.80 -1.69
C PRO A 107 0.24 12.50 -1.19
N VAL A 108 0.09 11.53 -2.10
CA VAL A 108 -0.50 10.21 -1.83
C VAL A 108 0.55 9.12 -1.98
N HIS A 109 0.76 8.33 -0.93
CA HIS A 109 1.55 7.09 -0.96
C HIS A 109 0.64 5.86 -0.87
N MET A 110 0.86 4.88 -1.74
CA MET A 110 0.13 3.62 -1.69
C MET A 110 1.00 2.49 -1.15
N ASP A 111 0.56 1.88 -0.06
CA ASP A 111 0.98 0.51 0.27
C ASP A 111 0.26 -0.44 -0.69
N GLY A 112 0.97 -0.83 -1.71
CA GLY A 112 0.52 -1.77 -2.74
C GLY A 112 1.11 -3.16 -2.54
N ALA A 113 1.31 -3.61 -1.30
CA ALA A 113 1.96 -4.90 -1.02
C ALA A 113 1.42 -6.06 -1.85
N ARG A 114 0.12 -6.00 -2.22
CA ARG A 114 -0.55 -6.92 -3.16
C ARG A 114 -1.25 -6.20 -4.31
N MET A 115 -0.72 -5.08 -4.78
CA MET A 115 -1.36 -4.28 -5.84
C MET A 115 -1.64 -5.08 -7.12
N PHE A 116 -0.80 -6.07 -7.45
CA PHE A 116 -1.01 -6.89 -8.63
C PHE A 116 -2.19 -7.85 -8.50
N ASN A 117 -2.56 -8.27 -7.27
CA ASN A 117 -3.83 -8.97 -7.04
C ASN A 117 -5.01 -8.02 -7.32
N ALA A 118 -4.95 -6.75 -6.88
CA ALA A 118 -5.97 -5.75 -7.19
C ALA A 118 -6.04 -5.44 -8.69
N VAL A 119 -4.90 -5.28 -9.36
CA VAL A 119 -4.79 -5.07 -10.82
C VAL A 119 -5.54 -6.17 -11.58
N VAL A 120 -5.26 -7.42 -11.23
CA VAL A 120 -5.89 -8.60 -11.88
C VAL A 120 -7.38 -8.69 -11.53
N ALA A 121 -7.75 -8.49 -10.26
CA ALA A 121 -9.16 -8.55 -9.83
C ALA A 121 -10.03 -7.46 -10.47
N LEU A 122 -9.49 -6.25 -10.62
CA LEU A 122 -10.19 -5.12 -11.22
C LEU A 122 -10.12 -5.11 -12.77
N GLY A 123 -9.30 -5.97 -13.38
CA GLY A 123 -9.12 -6.00 -14.82
C GLY A 123 -8.51 -4.72 -15.41
N VAL A 124 -7.62 -4.07 -14.66
CA VAL A 124 -6.98 -2.81 -15.03
C VAL A 124 -5.47 -2.97 -15.19
N GLU A 125 -4.81 -2.04 -15.84
CA GLU A 125 -3.35 -2.04 -15.88
C GLU A 125 -2.77 -1.35 -14.64
N ALA A 126 -1.63 -1.84 -14.14
CA ALA A 126 -0.94 -1.27 -12.98
C ALA A 126 -0.66 0.24 -13.16
N ARG A 127 -0.30 0.67 -14.37
CA ARG A 127 -0.07 2.08 -14.67
C ARG A 127 -1.32 2.96 -14.51
N GLU A 128 -2.52 2.41 -14.74
CA GLU A 128 -3.77 3.17 -14.55
C GLU A 128 -4.02 3.43 -13.05
N MET A 129 -3.77 2.43 -12.22
CA MET A 129 -3.83 2.57 -10.77
C MET A 129 -2.80 3.59 -10.25
N CYS A 130 -1.57 3.52 -10.75
CA CYS A 130 -0.48 4.41 -10.34
C CYS A 130 -0.66 5.88 -10.74
N LYS A 131 -1.61 6.23 -11.62
CA LYS A 131 -1.92 7.63 -11.95
C LYS A 131 -2.46 8.43 -10.77
N TYR A 132 -2.99 7.76 -9.76
CA TYR A 132 -3.69 8.37 -8.63
C TYR A 132 -2.85 8.40 -7.35
N VAL A 133 -1.55 8.12 -7.46
CA VAL A 133 -0.61 8.16 -6.33
C VAL A 133 0.73 8.76 -6.73
N ASP A 134 1.41 9.41 -5.80
CA ASP A 134 2.75 9.99 -6.03
C ASP A 134 3.87 8.97 -5.83
N SER A 135 3.59 7.94 -5.04
CA SER A 135 4.47 6.79 -4.88
C SER A 135 3.71 5.53 -4.49
N VAL A 136 4.25 4.39 -4.88
CA VAL A 136 3.71 3.08 -4.51
C VAL A 136 4.84 2.15 -4.07
N MET A 137 4.64 1.46 -2.96
CA MET A 137 5.43 0.28 -2.59
C MET A 137 4.67 -0.98 -2.98
N PHE A 138 5.36 -1.98 -3.53
CA PHE A 138 4.77 -3.30 -3.73
C PHE A 138 5.76 -4.43 -3.41
N CYS A 139 5.22 -5.56 -2.95
CA CYS A 139 6.01 -6.74 -2.64
C CYS A 139 6.08 -7.68 -3.84
N ILE A 140 7.29 -8.20 -4.12
CA ILE A 140 7.48 -9.32 -5.06
C ILE A 140 7.51 -10.66 -4.33
N SER A 141 7.63 -10.66 -3.00
CA SER A 141 7.75 -11.83 -2.13
C SER A 141 6.41 -12.33 -1.55
N LYS A 142 5.29 -11.97 -2.15
CA LYS A 142 3.94 -12.45 -1.80
C LYS A 142 3.38 -13.29 -2.96
N GLY A 143 2.18 -13.04 -3.45
CA GLY A 143 1.57 -13.79 -4.57
C GLY A 143 2.43 -13.87 -5.83
N LEU A 144 3.31 -12.89 -6.08
CA LEU A 144 4.27 -12.93 -7.18
C LEU A 144 5.35 -14.00 -7.05
N GLY A 145 5.57 -14.56 -5.84
CA GLY A 145 6.38 -15.77 -5.62
C GLY A 145 7.89 -15.57 -5.64
N ALA A 146 8.42 -14.35 -5.66
CA ALA A 146 9.86 -14.14 -5.45
C ALA A 146 10.24 -14.44 -3.99
N PRO A 147 11.45 -14.95 -3.72
CA PRO A 147 11.83 -15.39 -2.36
C PRO A 147 11.92 -14.24 -1.36
N ILE A 148 12.23 -13.03 -1.82
CA ILE A 148 12.40 -11.84 -1.00
C ILE A 148 12.26 -10.59 -1.87
N GLY A 149 11.83 -9.48 -1.27
CA GLY A 149 11.99 -8.15 -1.84
C GLY A 149 10.69 -7.40 -2.06
N SER A 150 10.90 -6.08 -2.16
CA SER A 150 9.85 -5.10 -2.48
C SER A 150 10.46 -3.97 -3.31
N LEU A 151 9.63 -3.31 -4.06
CA LEU A 151 10.02 -2.15 -4.85
C LEU A 151 9.21 -0.92 -4.41
N VAL A 152 9.79 0.25 -4.61
CA VAL A 152 9.08 1.52 -4.51
C VAL A 152 9.21 2.24 -5.85
N CYS A 153 8.09 2.59 -6.44
CA CYS A 153 8.00 3.40 -7.65
C CYS A 153 7.51 4.80 -7.31
N CYS A 154 8.12 5.80 -7.92
CA CYS A 154 7.78 7.22 -7.75
C CYS A 154 8.38 8.01 -8.93
N SER A 155 8.24 9.34 -8.93
CA SER A 155 8.94 10.18 -9.90
C SER A 155 10.46 10.06 -9.76
N GLU A 156 11.19 10.24 -10.85
CA GLU A 156 12.65 10.20 -10.87
C GLU A 156 13.27 11.19 -9.86
N ALA A 157 12.76 12.42 -9.84
CA ALA A 157 13.22 13.46 -8.92
C ALA A 157 13.07 13.08 -7.43
N PHE A 158 12.02 12.31 -7.09
CA PHE A 158 11.78 11.86 -5.73
C PHE A 158 12.55 10.60 -5.36
N SER A 159 12.92 9.79 -6.35
CA SER A 159 13.60 8.51 -6.15
C SER A 159 14.92 8.63 -5.37
N MET A 160 15.66 9.72 -5.56
CA MET A 160 16.90 9.97 -4.83
C MET A 160 16.69 10.11 -3.33
N LYS A 161 15.65 10.83 -2.92
CA LYS A 161 15.30 10.96 -1.49
C LYS A 161 14.97 9.61 -0.85
N ILE A 162 14.22 8.77 -1.56
CA ILE A 162 13.88 7.41 -1.09
C ILE A 162 15.14 6.54 -1.00
N ARG A 163 16.05 6.63 -1.97
CA ARG A 163 17.32 5.89 -1.95
C ARG A 163 18.20 6.26 -0.77
N ASP A 164 18.24 7.55 -0.39
CA ASP A 164 18.99 8.02 0.77
C ASP A 164 18.37 7.43 2.06
N LYS A 165 17.05 7.46 2.21
CA LYS A 165 16.37 6.85 3.34
C LYS A 165 16.60 5.34 3.39
N ARG A 166 16.50 4.64 2.24
CA ARG A 166 16.84 3.21 2.15
C ARG A 166 18.24 2.93 2.68
N LYS A 167 19.24 3.74 2.30
CA LYS A 167 20.62 3.58 2.75
C LYS A 167 20.75 3.78 4.26
N LEU A 168 20.14 4.83 4.81
CA LEU A 168 20.13 5.11 6.24
C LEU A 168 19.50 3.96 7.05
N LEU A 169 18.47 3.31 6.51
CA LEU A 169 17.77 2.19 7.13
C LEU A 169 18.45 0.82 6.85
N GLY A 170 19.68 0.81 6.32
CA GLY A 170 20.43 -0.43 6.08
C GLY A 170 19.98 -1.25 4.86
N GLY A 171 19.10 -0.72 4.00
CA GLY A 171 18.55 -1.43 2.84
C GLY A 171 19.40 -1.32 1.55
N ALA A 172 20.60 -0.74 1.60
CA ALA A 172 21.49 -0.68 0.46
C ALA A 172 22.33 -1.95 0.38
N MET A 173 21.73 -3.01 -0.13
CA MET A 173 22.37 -4.33 -0.25
C MET A 173 23.41 -4.35 -1.36
N ARG A 174 24.53 -5.04 -1.07
CA ARG A 174 25.53 -5.43 -2.08
C ARG A 174 25.07 -6.73 -2.75
N GLN A 175 25.59 -7.02 -3.95
CA GLN A 175 25.29 -8.26 -4.71
C GLN A 175 23.80 -8.58 -4.82
N ALA A 176 22.96 -7.55 -4.93
CA ALA A 176 21.50 -7.68 -4.96
C ALA A 176 20.95 -8.44 -6.19
N GLY A 177 21.81 -8.74 -7.18
CA GLY A 177 21.43 -9.51 -8.36
C GLY A 177 20.82 -10.87 -8.05
N VAL A 178 21.28 -11.52 -6.97
CA VAL A 178 20.76 -12.83 -6.55
C VAL A 178 19.28 -12.80 -6.15
N ILE A 179 18.79 -11.64 -5.66
CA ILE A 179 17.39 -11.44 -5.32
C ILE A 179 16.62 -10.68 -6.40
N ALA A 180 17.31 -9.88 -7.21
CA ALA A 180 16.70 -9.14 -8.32
C ALA A 180 16.27 -10.08 -9.46
N ALA A 181 17.07 -11.11 -9.76
CA ALA A 181 16.76 -12.07 -10.82
C ALA A 181 15.43 -12.81 -10.61
N PRO A 182 15.16 -13.46 -9.45
CA PRO A 182 13.83 -14.03 -9.19
C PRO A 182 12.73 -12.99 -9.13
N GLY A 183 13.01 -11.74 -8.72
CA GLY A 183 12.06 -10.64 -8.77
C GLY A 183 11.68 -10.25 -10.20
N MET A 184 12.65 -10.20 -11.12
CA MET A 184 12.40 -9.98 -12.55
C MET A 184 11.56 -11.13 -13.15
N TYR A 185 11.90 -12.37 -12.82
CA TYR A 185 11.12 -13.53 -13.25
C TYR A 185 9.66 -13.43 -12.78
N ALA A 186 9.45 -13.12 -11.49
CA ALA A 186 8.14 -12.97 -10.89
C ALA A 186 7.28 -11.91 -11.60
N LEU A 187 7.85 -10.74 -11.88
CA LEU A 187 7.16 -9.65 -12.58
C LEU A 187 6.87 -9.97 -14.06
N THR A 188 7.68 -10.83 -14.69
CA THR A 188 7.51 -11.17 -16.10
C THR A 188 6.52 -12.32 -16.31
N HIS A 189 6.40 -13.26 -15.33
CA HIS A 189 5.69 -14.51 -15.54
C HIS A 189 4.53 -14.77 -14.57
N ASN A 190 4.49 -14.10 -13.40
CA ASN A 190 3.56 -14.49 -12.34
C ASN A 190 2.40 -13.53 -12.14
N ILE A 191 2.33 -12.39 -12.84
CA ILE A 191 1.24 -11.42 -12.64
C ILE A 191 -0.11 -12.05 -13.07
N GLU A 192 -0.19 -12.61 -14.26
CA GLU A 192 -1.44 -13.22 -14.77
C GLU A 192 -1.90 -14.39 -13.90
N ARG A 193 -0.95 -15.14 -13.30
CA ARG A 193 -1.24 -16.26 -12.39
C ARG A 193 -1.99 -15.82 -11.13
N LEU A 194 -1.92 -14.57 -10.74
CA LEU A 194 -2.67 -14.04 -9.58
C LEU A 194 -4.19 -14.13 -9.74
N ALA A 195 -4.69 -14.33 -10.96
CA ALA A 195 -6.10 -14.67 -11.20
C ALA A 195 -6.49 -15.99 -10.50
N GLU A 196 -5.57 -16.97 -10.45
CA GLU A 196 -5.78 -18.22 -9.72
C GLU A 196 -5.81 -17.99 -8.21
N ASP A 197 -4.91 -17.16 -7.66
CA ASP A 197 -4.90 -16.82 -6.25
C ASP A 197 -6.22 -16.13 -5.84
N ASN A 198 -6.71 -15.19 -6.64
CA ASN A 198 -7.98 -14.50 -6.41
C ASN A 198 -9.17 -15.47 -6.51
N ALA A 199 -9.18 -16.37 -7.50
CA ALA A 199 -10.22 -17.39 -7.65
C ALA A 199 -10.23 -18.37 -6.48
N ASN A 200 -9.07 -18.79 -5.99
CA ASN A 200 -8.95 -19.66 -4.81
C ASN A 200 -9.50 -18.98 -3.55
N ALA A 201 -9.24 -17.68 -3.36
CA ALA A 201 -9.79 -16.92 -2.24
C ALA A 201 -11.33 -16.84 -2.32
N ALA A 202 -11.88 -16.55 -3.49
CA ALA A 202 -13.32 -16.50 -3.70
C ALA A 202 -13.97 -17.89 -3.49
N TYR A 203 -13.34 -18.95 -3.99
CA TYR A 203 -13.80 -20.33 -3.74
C TYR A 203 -13.80 -20.69 -2.26
N ALA A 204 -12.72 -20.36 -1.53
CA ALA A 204 -12.65 -20.60 -0.09
C ALA A 204 -13.75 -19.85 0.65
N ALA A 205 -13.99 -18.59 0.33
CA ALA A 205 -15.06 -17.78 0.93
C ALA A 205 -16.43 -18.40 0.68
N GLU A 206 -16.70 -18.86 -0.54
CA GLU A 206 -17.96 -19.52 -0.90
C GLU A 206 -18.18 -20.83 -0.11
N GLN A 207 -17.13 -21.65 0.07
CA GLN A 207 -17.22 -22.89 0.85
C GLN A 207 -17.40 -22.64 2.36
N LEU A 208 -16.88 -21.52 2.86
CA LEU A 208 -16.91 -21.19 4.29
C LEU A 208 -18.22 -20.52 4.72
N LYS A 209 -18.96 -19.85 3.82
CA LYS A 209 -20.14 -19.06 4.17
C LYS A 209 -21.27 -19.87 4.83
N ASP A 210 -21.39 -21.13 4.46
CA ASP A 210 -22.46 -22.02 4.93
C ASP A 210 -22.03 -22.89 6.12
N LEU A 211 -20.78 -22.79 6.57
CA LEU A 211 -20.31 -23.56 7.72
C LEU A 211 -20.83 -22.98 9.03
N LYS A 212 -21.21 -23.87 9.94
CA LYS A 212 -21.65 -23.50 11.28
C LYS A 212 -20.51 -22.79 12.03
N ASN A 213 -20.85 -21.67 12.65
CA ASN A 213 -19.92 -20.81 13.42
C ASN A 213 -18.86 -20.09 12.57
N THR A 214 -19.06 -19.97 11.27
CA THR A 214 -18.23 -19.13 10.40
C THR A 214 -19.02 -17.93 9.88
N LYS A 215 -18.31 -16.83 9.61
CA LYS A 215 -18.87 -15.65 8.97
C LYS A 215 -17.82 -15.11 8.00
N VAL A 216 -18.18 -15.00 6.73
CA VAL A 216 -17.36 -14.33 5.72
C VAL A 216 -17.75 -12.86 5.69
N TYR A 217 -16.77 -11.98 5.79
CA TYR A 217 -16.95 -10.53 5.75
C TYR A 217 -16.43 -9.97 4.42
N GLY A 218 -17.13 -8.98 3.89
CA GLY A 218 -16.71 -8.28 2.67
C GLY A 218 -17.06 -9.04 1.38
N LYS A 219 -16.66 -8.44 0.27
CA LYS A 219 -16.68 -9.08 -1.06
C LYS A 219 -15.29 -9.66 -1.33
N VAL A 220 -15.21 -10.93 -1.57
CA VAL A 220 -13.98 -11.63 -1.96
C VAL A 220 -13.93 -11.76 -3.48
#